data_6a4d5fb6824e4ad5cb98f7449bb31fa4
#
_entry.id   6a4d5fb6824e4ad5cb98f7449bb31fa4
#
_cell.length_a   1.000
_cell.length_b   1.000
_cell.length_c   1.000
_cell.angle_alpha   90.00
_cell.angle_beta   90.00
_cell.angle_gamma   90.00
#
_symmetry.space_group_name_H-M   'P 1'
#
loop_
_entity.id
_entity.type
_entity.pdbx_description
1 polymer ?
#
loop_
_entity_poly.entity_id
_entity_poly.type
_entity_poly.pdbx_seq_one_letter_code
_entity_poly.pdbx_strand_id
1 'polypeptide(L)' 'GESRAVIAAPVGTRHTTLLRAARRLGQWVGGGALTSADARMILTAAARGYVGFAGYTARQVERDITDGLVYGAARPR' A
#
# COMPACT_ATOMS: atom_id res chain seq x y z
N GLY A 1 4.52 11.50 3.81
CA GLY A 1 4.92 10.16 3.43
C GLY A 1 3.77 9.34 2.87
N GLU A 2 4.04 8.13 2.48
CA GLU A 2 3.06 7.25 1.84
C GLU A 2 1.86 6.96 2.73
N SER A 3 2.09 6.76 4.03
CA SER A 3 1.01 6.49 4.97
C SER A 3 0.01 7.64 5.01
N ARG A 4 0.51 8.87 5.07
CA ARG A 4 -0.35 10.06 5.10
C ARG A 4 -1.12 10.22 3.80
N ALA A 5 -0.47 9.98 2.65
CA ALA A 5 -1.10 10.07 1.35
C ALA A 5 -2.25 9.07 1.23
N VAL A 6 -2.04 7.84 1.73
CA VAL A 6 -3.08 6.81 1.72
C VAL A 6 -4.26 7.22 2.59
N ILE A 7 -4.00 7.69 3.81
CA ILE A 7 -5.05 8.11 4.73
C ILE A 7 -5.88 9.26 4.14
N ALA A 8 -5.22 10.21 3.49
CA ALA A 8 -5.85 11.44 2.99
C ALA A 8 -6.48 11.30 1.61
N ALA A 9 -6.29 10.16 0.91
CA ALA A 9 -6.73 10.04 -0.48
C ALA A 9 -8.26 10.14 -0.61
N PRO A 10 -8.75 10.96 -1.54
CA PRO A 10 -10.18 10.99 -1.87
C PRO A 10 -10.67 9.62 -2.35
N VAL A 11 -11.95 9.33 -2.13
CA VAL A 11 -12.54 8.02 -2.42
C VAL A 11 -12.21 7.52 -3.83
N GLY A 12 -12.33 8.39 -4.85
CA GLY A 12 -12.11 7.99 -6.23
C GLY A 12 -10.66 7.68 -6.59
N THR A 13 -9.69 8.01 -5.72
CA THR A 13 -8.25 7.81 -5.98
C THR A 13 -7.60 6.80 -5.03
N ARG A 14 -8.38 6.17 -4.15
CA ARG A 14 -7.83 5.30 -3.09
C ARG A 14 -7.07 4.11 -3.63
N HIS A 15 -7.63 3.42 -4.64
CA HIS A 15 -6.96 2.27 -5.25
C HIS A 15 -5.59 2.66 -5.82
N THR A 16 -5.55 3.70 -6.64
CA THR A 16 -4.31 4.17 -7.26
C THR A 16 -3.29 4.63 -6.22
N THR A 17 -3.74 5.38 -5.22
CA THR A 17 -2.87 5.89 -4.17
C THR A 17 -2.29 4.76 -3.35
N LEU A 18 -3.10 3.78 -2.96
CA LEU A 18 -2.64 2.63 -2.18
C LEU A 18 -1.64 1.81 -2.98
N LEU A 19 -1.93 1.54 -4.25
CA LEU A 19 -1.03 0.75 -5.09
C LEU A 19 0.31 1.46 -5.27
N ARG A 20 0.30 2.77 -5.50
CA ARG A 20 1.52 3.57 -5.63
C ARG A 20 2.34 3.53 -4.36
N ALA A 21 1.70 3.71 -3.19
CA ALA A 21 2.38 3.66 -1.90
C ALA A 21 3.00 2.27 -1.67
N ALA A 22 2.27 1.21 -1.99
CA ALA A 22 2.77 -0.15 -1.84
C ALA A 22 3.98 -0.41 -2.75
N ARG A 23 3.96 0.09 -3.98
CA ARG A 23 5.10 -0.04 -4.89
C ARG A 23 6.33 0.68 -4.35
N ARG A 24 6.14 1.87 -3.79
CA ARG A 24 7.24 2.65 -3.23
C ARG A 24 7.84 1.96 -2.00
N LEU A 25 7.01 1.50 -1.07
CA LEU A 25 7.50 0.77 0.09
C LEU A 25 8.13 -0.56 -0.32
N GLY A 26 7.60 -1.20 -1.36
CA GLY A 26 8.19 -2.41 -1.92
C GLY A 26 9.63 -2.18 -2.39
N GLN A 27 9.92 -1.01 -2.98
CA GLN A 27 11.29 -0.68 -3.38
C GLN A 27 12.24 -0.64 -2.19
N TRP A 28 11.79 -0.13 -1.05
CA TRP A 28 12.57 -0.14 0.18
C TRP A 28 12.77 -1.55 0.73
N VAL A 29 11.74 -2.39 0.60
CA VAL A 29 11.84 -3.80 0.99
C VAL A 29 12.88 -4.52 0.12
N GLY A 30 12.80 -4.32 -1.19
CA GLY A 30 13.76 -4.92 -2.13
C GLY A 30 15.19 -4.46 -1.88
N GLY A 31 15.36 -3.22 -1.44
CA GLY A 31 16.68 -2.66 -1.10
C GLY A 31 17.17 -3.02 0.30
N GLY A 32 16.37 -3.73 1.10
CA GLY A 32 16.75 -4.16 2.44
C GLY A 32 16.55 -3.13 3.55
N ALA A 33 15.96 -1.96 3.24
CA ALA A 33 15.78 -0.89 4.23
C ALA A 33 14.53 -1.09 5.10
N LEU A 34 13.63 -1.99 4.70
CA LEU A 34 12.36 -2.22 5.37
C LEU A 34 11.97 -3.67 5.18
N THR A 35 11.38 -4.30 6.21
CA THR A 35 10.87 -5.66 6.04
C THR A 35 9.51 -5.65 5.34
N SER A 36 9.21 -6.73 4.63
CA SER A 36 7.90 -6.88 3.98
C SER A 36 6.77 -6.86 5.01
N ALA A 37 6.99 -7.46 6.18
CA ALA A 37 6.00 -7.48 7.26
C ALA A 37 5.70 -6.07 7.77
N ASP A 38 6.73 -5.26 7.97
CA ASP A 38 6.56 -3.88 8.43
C ASP A 38 5.88 -3.02 7.38
N ALA A 39 6.26 -3.17 6.11
CA ALA A 39 5.63 -2.44 5.01
C ALA A 39 4.14 -2.77 4.93
N ARG A 40 3.79 -4.04 5.03
CA ARG A 40 2.40 -4.50 5.00
C ARG A 40 1.60 -3.94 6.18
N MET A 41 2.19 -3.94 7.36
CA MET A 41 1.54 -3.41 8.56
C MET A 41 1.24 -1.92 8.43
N ILE A 42 2.20 -1.14 7.93
CA ILE A 42 2.05 0.30 7.73
C ILE A 42 0.91 0.58 6.74
N LEU A 43 0.90 -0.13 5.62
CA LEU A 43 -0.09 0.09 4.56
C LEU A 43 -1.49 -0.36 4.98
N THR A 44 -1.59 -1.49 5.66
CA THR A 44 -2.87 -2.00 6.17
C THR A 44 -3.49 -1.02 7.15
N ALA A 45 -2.68 -0.49 8.06
CA ALA A 45 -3.15 0.50 9.04
C ALA A 45 -3.59 1.79 8.34
N ALA A 46 -2.82 2.26 7.35
CA ALA A 46 -3.14 3.50 6.63
C ALA A 46 -4.42 3.37 5.79
N ALA A 47 -4.69 2.19 5.24
CA ALA A 47 -5.85 1.94 4.40
C ALA A 47 -7.08 1.48 5.19
N ARG A 48 -7.02 1.48 6.51
CA ARG A 48 -8.11 0.98 7.36
C ARG A 48 -9.45 1.64 7.03
N GLY A 49 -9.46 2.93 6.74
CA GLY A 49 -10.66 3.68 6.41
C GLY A 49 -11.24 3.39 5.02
N TYR A 50 -10.54 2.61 4.19
CA TYR A 50 -11.02 2.30 2.83
C TYR A 50 -12.11 1.23 2.83
N VAL A 51 -12.01 0.29 3.76
CA VAL A 51 -12.88 -0.88 3.79
C VAL A 51 -14.32 -0.47 4.07
N GLY A 52 -15.24 -0.98 3.25
CA GLY A 52 -16.66 -0.68 3.40
C GLY A 52 -17.13 0.56 2.64
N PHE A 53 -16.24 1.27 1.96
CA PHE A 53 -16.60 2.45 1.17
C PHE A 53 -16.48 2.16 -0.32
N ALA A 54 -17.52 2.55 -1.07
CA ALA A 54 -17.53 2.47 -2.54
C ALA A 54 -17.14 1.07 -3.05
N GLY A 55 -17.52 0.03 -2.33
CA GLY A 55 -17.25 -1.35 -2.72
C GLY A 55 -15.83 -1.83 -2.47
N TYR A 56 -14.98 -1.03 -1.83
CA TYR A 56 -13.60 -1.42 -1.55
C TYR A 56 -13.60 -2.36 -0.33
N THR A 57 -13.13 -3.58 -0.53
CA THR A 57 -13.15 -4.61 0.51
C THR A 57 -11.78 -4.80 1.13
N ALA A 58 -11.75 -5.43 2.32
CA ALA A 58 -10.49 -5.78 2.96
C ALA A 58 -9.62 -6.67 2.06
N ARG A 59 -10.23 -7.57 1.31
CA ARG A 59 -9.53 -8.43 0.36
C ARG A 59 -8.86 -7.63 -0.74
N GLN A 60 -9.54 -6.61 -1.26
CA GLN A 60 -8.98 -5.74 -2.29
C GLN A 60 -7.82 -4.91 -1.76
N VAL A 61 -7.94 -4.39 -0.53
CA VAL A 61 -6.85 -3.68 0.13
C VAL A 61 -5.63 -4.59 0.24
N GLU A 62 -5.83 -5.81 0.73
CA GLU A 62 -4.75 -6.78 0.89
C GLU A 62 -4.10 -7.13 -0.45
N ARG A 63 -4.91 -7.32 -1.49
CA ARG A 63 -4.42 -7.61 -2.84
C ARG A 63 -3.58 -6.46 -3.38
N ASP A 64 -4.05 -5.23 -3.25
CA ASP A 64 -3.32 -4.07 -3.74
C ASP A 64 -1.99 -3.89 -3.02
N ILE A 65 -1.98 -4.12 -1.71
CA ILE A 65 -0.74 -4.07 -0.93
C ILE A 65 0.23 -5.15 -1.40
N THR A 66 -0.23 -6.38 -1.54
CA THR A 66 0.61 -7.49 -1.99
C THR A 66 1.18 -7.23 -3.38
N ASP A 67 0.32 -6.83 -4.32
CA ASP A 67 0.73 -6.58 -5.70
C ASP A 67 1.76 -5.44 -5.76
N GLY A 68 1.52 -4.37 -5.02
CA GLY A 68 2.43 -3.24 -4.99
C GLY A 68 3.78 -3.57 -4.36
N LEU A 69 3.77 -4.30 -3.25
CA LEU A 69 5.01 -4.69 -2.58
C LEU A 69 5.85 -5.61 -3.46
N VAL A 70 5.22 -6.60 -4.10
CA VAL A 70 5.93 -7.51 -5.01
C VAL A 70 6.52 -6.74 -6.19
N TYR A 71 5.73 -5.88 -6.81
CA TYR A 71 6.20 -5.06 -7.92
C TYR A 71 7.39 -4.19 -7.51
N GLY A 72 7.28 -3.51 -6.38
CA GLY A 72 8.32 -2.61 -5.91
C GLY A 72 9.59 -3.35 -5.48
N ALA A 73 9.45 -4.51 -4.83
CA ALA A 73 10.60 -5.31 -4.37
C ALA A 73 11.44 -5.82 -5.55
N ALA A 74 10.84 -6.02 -6.71
CA ALA A 74 11.56 -6.39 -7.93
C ALA A 74 12.30 -5.21 -8.56
N ARG A 75 12.08 -3.99 -8.06
CA ARG A 75 12.67 -2.75 -8.57
C ARG A 75 13.24 -1.93 -7.42
N PRO A 76 14.27 -2.45 -6.70
CA PRO A 76 14.78 -1.79 -5.50
C PRO A 76 15.42 -0.44 -5.83
N ARG A 77 15.37 0.44 -4.81
CA ARG A 77 15.99 1.76 -4.92
C ARG A 77 17.38 1.74 -4.27
#